data_68eded24b9090f5c68155c732892d038
#
_entry.id   68eded24b9090f5c68155c732892d038
#
_cell.length_a   1.000
_cell.length_b   1.000
_cell.length_c   1.000
_cell.angle_alpha   90.00
_cell.angle_beta   90.00
_cell.angle_gamma   90.00
#
_symmetry.space_group_name_H-M   'P 1'
#
loop_
_entity.id
_entity.type
_entity.pdbx_description
1 polymer ?
#
loop_
_entity_poly.entity_id
_entity_poly.type
_entity_poly.pdbx_seq_one_letter_code
_entity_poly.pdbx_strand_id
1 'polypeptide(L)'
;MIKKLLSFTLAALTAASVSSSLASFGTANVRSLLKEDSLVVYDEDLGYLKGIFPDTAVKAFKSNFISDITVKDASGNAASDDAPVGTDFTVTADGAEFKTLVYGDVNRDGKVDTKDVIFMIRKSIGWDIDANMTAFDVNRDGTQNSKDIITVIRKLVGWNLELGYSPFRADTSKIDAPNEDESLLLTFGGNTEKLNAEADTANGRYSYVMELAGNEAEFCQAYLAAKADREGLNISISAFADADGNILESEMLREEYYTVIDYGVVPESLPPVAKNFKISADRQQGFFIRVTSAENQKPGLYRALLSVTDADGKTIKNAYVYAKVWDFSLPVETSCKTAFGMSAYTIYTTHGVTSDENRELYTKYYEYFLKNRINIWGLPFDPLTDEADAFMSDPRVNTFLVAGGYNGEIYGRDKTDGDIVAAYEKISKNEDWAKKAIFYMNDEPMDQDQLASVISNYNMINKFYPNARIVVPQHVNYFFDDADIMSVVTANSTLLCPHETMFIDPASALAKEHLYTQRAVDTYGKLTDRMNNYRAEGKETWWYTSDTPRDTLGNLLAISSGMESRMLFWEQYKYDMDG
;
A
#
# COMPACT_ATOMS: atom_id res chain seq x y z
N MET A 1 -29.11 55.92 12.31
CA MET A 1 -30.10 55.89 13.38
C MET A 1 -30.13 54.50 13.98
N ILE A 2 -29.80 54.46 15.23
CA ILE A 2 -29.91 53.43 16.25
C ILE A 2 -28.99 52.21 16.10
N LYS A 3 -27.81 52.33 16.74
CA LYS A 3 -27.01 51.26 17.34
C LYS A 3 -27.83 50.60 18.43
N LYS A 4 -27.88 49.26 18.45
CA LYS A 4 -28.13 48.51 19.68
C LYS A 4 -26.93 47.66 19.99
N LEU A 5 -26.16 48.08 20.99
CA LEU A 5 -25.28 47.27 21.80
C LEU A 5 -26.10 46.16 22.45
N LEU A 6 -25.67 44.92 22.30
CA LEU A 6 -26.00 43.85 23.24
C LEU A 6 -24.74 43.55 24.05
N SER A 7 -24.74 44.05 25.27
CA SER A 7 -23.83 43.64 26.33
C SER A 7 -24.17 42.22 26.76
N PHE A 8 -23.24 41.28 26.56
CA PHE A 8 -23.29 39.99 27.25
C PHE A 8 -22.76 40.18 28.68
N THR A 9 -23.66 40.20 29.63
CA THR A 9 -23.36 40.06 31.04
C THR A 9 -22.83 38.64 31.28
N LEU A 10 -21.56 38.56 31.67
CA LEU A 10 -20.90 37.35 32.17
C LEU A 10 -21.55 37.02 33.55
N ALA A 11 -22.48 36.11 33.55
CA ALA A 11 -22.98 35.53 34.80
C ALA A 11 -21.93 34.54 35.28
N ALA A 12 -21.17 34.93 36.26
CA ALA A 12 -20.34 34.01 37.04
C ALA A 12 -21.26 33.06 37.80
N LEU A 13 -21.47 31.86 37.28
CA LEU A 13 -21.95 30.74 38.07
C LEU A 13 -20.75 30.25 38.90
N THR A 14 -20.81 30.58 40.19
CA THR A 14 -20.01 29.91 41.20
C THR A 14 -20.53 28.48 41.29
N ALA A 15 -19.87 27.57 40.55
CA ALA A 15 -20.00 26.16 40.79
C ALA A 15 -19.37 25.88 42.14
N ALA A 16 -20.22 25.52 43.11
CA ALA A 16 -19.76 24.96 44.38
C ALA A 16 -18.80 23.80 44.05
N SER A 17 -17.54 23.96 44.37
CA SER A 17 -16.56 22.89 44.38
C SER A 17 -17.02 21.82 45.40
N VAL A 18 -17.66 20.80 44.90
CA VAL A 18 -17.58 19.51 45.55
C VAL A 18 -16.15 19.05 45.29
N SER A 19 -15.28 19.35 46.22
CA SER A 19 -13.99 18.72 46.35
C SER A 19 -14.24 17.25 46.72
N SER A 20 -14.56 16.42 45.72
CA SER A 20 -14.14 15.04 45.78
C SER A 20 -12.63 15.09 45.77
N SER A 21 -12.02 14.67 46.84
CA SER A 21 -10.58 14.40 46.90
C SER A 21 -10.27 13.33 45.86
N LEU A 22 -10.04 13.76 44.63
CA LEU A 22 -9.19 13.03 43.70
C LEU A 22 -7.80 13.12 44.33
N ALA A 23 -7.48 12.10 45.14
CA ALA A 23 -6.10 11.83 45.44
C ALA A 23 -5.34 11.88 44.10
N SER A 24 -4.40 12.79 43.98
CA SER A 24 -3.39 12.76 42.94
C SER A 24 -2.57 11.49 43.20
N PHE A 25 -3.07 10.35 42.70
CA PHE A 25 -2.23 9.20 42.51
C PHE A 25 -1.26 9.63 41.44
N GLY A 26 0.02 9.64 41.80
CA GLY A 26 1.10 9.81 40.84
C GLY A 26 0.77 8.90 39.65
N THR A 27 0.97 9.40 38.44
CA THR A 27 0.85 8.65 37.21
C THR A 27 1.72 7.40 37.33
N ALA A 28 1.16 6.33 37.92
CA ALA A 28 1.75 5.01 37.82
C ALA A 28 1.89 4.78 36.32
N ASN A 29 3.10 4.64 35.85
CA ASN A 29 3.37 4.41 34.45
C ASN A 29 2.64 3.10 34.08
N VAL A 30 1.42 3.20 33.54
CA VAL A 30 0.54 2.05 33.24
C VAL A 30 1.27 1.02 32.40
N ARG A 31 2.21 1.50 31.59
CA ARG A 31 3.06 0.65 30.77
C ARG A 31 3.97 -0.25 31.62
N SER A 32 4.41 0.20 32.79
CA SER A 32 5.20 -0.65 33.70
C SER A 32 4.38 -1.78 34.35
N LEU A 33 3.05 -1.75 34.22
CA LEU A 33 2.15 -2.79 34.71
C LEU A 33 1.84 -3.84 33.65
N LEU A 34 2.11 -3.56 32.38
CA LEU A 34 1.85 -4.43 31.24
C LEU A 34 3.14 -5.16 30.83
N LYS A 35 2.99 -6.41 30.39
CA LYS A 35 4.11 -7.15 29.80
C LYS A 35 4.58 -6.46 28.53
N GLU A 36 5.84 -6.62 28.23
CA GLU A 36 6.47 -5.98 27.07
C GLU A 36 5.83 -6.37 25.72
N ASP A 37 5.31 -7.58 25.64
CA ASP A 37 4.61 -8.15 24.47
C ASP A 37 3.09 -7.99 24.51
N SER A 38 2.55 -7.23 25.48
CA SER A 38 1.12 -7.00 25.61
C SER A 38 0.56 -6.21 24.43
N LEU A 39 -0.57 -6.68 23.87
CA LEU A 39 -1.38 -5.93 22.92
C LEU A 39 -2.29 -4.89 23.60
N VAL A 40 -2.49 -5.05 24.92
CA VAL A 40 -3.28 -4.10 25.71
C VAL A 40 -2.43 -2.88 25.97
N VAL A 41 -2.99 -1.71 25.68
CA VAL A 41 -2.35 -0.41 25.92
C VAL A 41 -3.31 0.53 26.62
N TYR A 42 -2.79 1.46 27.40
CA TYR A 42 -3.60 2.50 28.00
C TYR A 42 -3.59 3.74 27.10
N ASP A 43 -4.77 4.20 26.73
CA ASP A 43 -4.96 5.44 25.99
C ASP A 43 -5.29 6.56 26.99
N GLU A 44 -4.34 7.47 27.20
CA GLU A 44 -4.48 8.58 28.14
C GLU A 44 -5.56 9.58 27.70
N ASP A 45 -5.72 9.80 26.39
CA ASP A 45 -6.69 10.74 25.84
C ASP A 45 -8.13 10.21 25.99
N LEU A 46 -8.30 8.91 25.85
CA LEU A 46 -9.60 8.25 26.04
C LEU A 46 -9.85 7.81 27.49
N GLY A 47 -8.80 7.62 28.28
CA GLY A 47 -8.88 7.09 29.65
C GLY A 47 -9.18 5.59 29.72
N TYR A 48 -8.83 4.81 28.69
CA TYR A 48 -9.17 3.41 28.58
C TYR A 48 -7.95 2.49 28.33
N LEU A 49 -8.02 1.27 28.86
CA LEU A 49 -7.25 0.14 28.37
C LEU A 49 -7.92 -0.39 27.09
N LYS A 50 -7.24 -0.36 25.98
CA LYS A 50 -7.68 -0.83 24.67
C LYS A 50 -6.77 -1.91 24.11
N GLY A 51 -7.01 -2.39 22.87
CA GLY A 51 -6.31 -3.56 22.32
C GLY A 51 -6.91 -4.88 22.83
N ILE A 52 -8.16 -4.82 23.28
CA ILE A 52 -8.93 -5.96 23.76
C ILE A 52 -9.90 -6.36 22.66
N PHE A 53 -9.75 -7.57 22.15
CA PHE A 53 -10.64 -8.09 21.11
C PHE A 53 -11.97 -8.59 21.70
N PRO A 54 -13.07 -8.54 20.93
CA PRO A 54 -14.32 -9.19 21.32
C PRO A 54 -14.09 -10.64 21.75
N ASP A 55 -14.85 -11.10 22.74
CA ASP A 55 -14.78 -12.45 23.31
C ASP A 55 -13.46 -12.81 24.02
N THR A 56 -12.55 -11.84 24.25
CA THR A 56 -11.35 -12.08 25.06
C THR A 56 -11.74 -12.43 26.49
N ALA A 57 -11.46 -13.65 26.92
CA ALA A 57 -11.74 -14.09 28.29
C ALA A 57 -10.89 -13.28 29.31
N VAL A 58 -11.48 -12.99 30.48
CA VAL A 58 -10.81 -12.28 31.59
C VAL A 58 -9.47 -12.91 31.95
N LYS A 59 -9.37 -14.24 31.94
CA LYS A 59 -8.12 -14.98 32.18
C LYS A 59 -7.03 -14.64 31.16
N ALA A 60 -7.40 -14.58 29.87
CA ALA A 60 -6.47 -14.23 28.80
C ALA A 60 -6.09 -12.75 28.89
N PHE A 61 -7.02 -11.87 29.22
CA PHE A 61 -6.73 -10.46 29.44
C PHE A 61 -5.76 -10.25 30.61
N LYS A 62 -5.96 -10.93 31.75
CA LYS A 62 -5.05 -10.87 32.92
C LYS A 62 -3.61 -11.24 32.55
N SER A 63 -3.42 -12.13 31.60
CA SER A 63 -2.07 -12.56 31.17
C SER A 63 -1.22 -11.46 30.54
N ASN A 64 -1.82 -10.32 30.16
CA ASN A 64 -1.11 -9.15 29.64
C ASN A 64 -0.38 -8.33 30.72
N PHE A 65 -0.64 -8.60 32.01
CA PHE A 65 -0.07 -7.85 33.12
C PHE A 65 1.09 -8.60 33.76
N ILE A 66 2.04 -7.84 34.32
CA ILE A 66 3.23 -8.39 35.02
C ILE A 66 2.90 -8.84 36.44
N SER A 67 1.80 -8.34 37.03
CA SER A 67 1.33 -8.66 38.37
C SER A 67 -0.13 -9.09 38.34
N ASP A 68 -0.58 -9.69 39.45
CA ASP A 68 -1.99 -10.06 39.61
C ASP A 68 -2.89 -8.82 39.60
N ILE A 69 -3.98 -8.91 38.85
CA ILE A 69 -4.98 -7.85 38.75
C ILE A 69 -6.35 -8.37 39.13
N THR A 70 -7.21 -7.47 39.55
CA THR A 70 -8.66 -7.76 39.71
C THR A 70 -9.45 -7.09 38.60
N VAL A 71 -10.48 -7.80 38.12
CA VAL A 71 -11.39 -7.30 37.08
C VAL A 71 -12.82 -7.36 37.60
N LYS A 72 -13.54 -6.24 37.50
CA LYS A 72 -14.96 -6.13 37.78
C LYS A 72 -15.70 -5.77 36.50
N ASP A 73 -16.90 -6.31 36.34
CA ASP A 73 -17.78 -5.95 35.23
C ASP A 73 -18.26 -4.49 35.33
N ALA A 74 -18.97 -4.02 34.30
CA ALA A 74 -19.51 -2.65 34.26
C ALA A 74 -20.51 -2.35 35.41
N SER A 75 -21.06 -3.37 36.04
CA SER A 75 -21.96 -3.25 37.22
C SER A 75 -21.19 -3.29 38.56
N GLY A 76 -19.87 -3.50 38.51
CA GLY A 76 -19.01 -3.54 39.72
C GLY A 76 -18.85 -4.94 40.33
N ASN A 77 -19.43 -5.99 39.76
CA ASN A 77 -19.27 -7.36 40.24
C ASN A 77 -17.94 -7.95 39.79
N ALA A 78 -17.36 -8.86 40.58
CA ALA A 78 -16.15 -9.57 40.15
C ALA A 78 -16.41 -10.38 38.88
N ALA A 79 -15.62 -10.13 37.84
CA ALA A 79 -15.71 -10.86 36.59
C ALA A 79 -15.07 -12.25 36.73
N SER A 80 -15.75 -13.30 36.24
CA SER A 80 -15.18 -14.64 36.23
C SER A 80 -14.09 -14.77 35.18
N ASP A 81 -13.13 -15.67 35.38
CA ASP A 81 -11.98 -15.83 34.48
C ASP A 81 -12.38 -16.26 33.05
N ASP A 82 -13.48 -16.96 32.89
CA ASP A 82 -14.01 -17.44 31.61
C ASP A 82 -15.00 -16.44 30.96
N ALA A 83 -15.39 -15.37 31.66
CA ALA A 83 -16.26 -14.34 31.08
C ALA A 83 -15.49 -13.47 30.07
N PRO A 84 -16.14 -12.99 29.01
CA PRO A 84 -15.49 -12.02 28.12
C PRO A 84 -15.29 -10.67 28.85
N VAL A 85 -14.19 -10.00 28.55
CA VAL A 85 -13.95 -8.63 29.00
C VAL A 85 -14.81 -7.69 28.18
N GLY A 86 -15.59 -6.84 28.85
CA GLY A 86 -16.44 -5.85 28.20
C GLY A 86 -15.93 -4.42 28.35
N THR A 87 -16.59 -3.53 27.65
CA THR A 87 -16.39 -2.08 27.79
C THR A 87 -16.79 -1.61 29.19
N ASP A 88 -16.07 -0.62 29.70
CA ASP A 88 -16.27 -0.05 31.06
C ASP A 88 -16.05 -1.02 32.24
N PHE A 89 -15.46 -2.21 32.01
CA PHE A 89 -15.00 -3.03 33.11
C PHE A 89 -13.90 -2.29 33.88
N THR A 90 -13.86 -2.50 35.21
CA THR A 90 -12.85 -1.88 36.05
C THR A 90 -11.73 -2.87 36.32
N VAL A 91 -10.51 -2.47 35.97
CA VAL A 91 -9.28 -3.22 36.23
C VAL A 91 -8.53 -2.54 37.35
N THR A 92 -8.22 -3.26 38.43
CA THR A 92 -7.34 -2.76 39.47
C THR A 92 -6.00 -3.47 39.41
N ALA A 93 -4.93 -2.73 39.14
CA ALA A 93 -3.56 -3.19 39.06
C ALA A 93 -2.66 -2.29 39.92
N ASP A 94 -1.89 -2.88 40.83
CA ASP A 94 -0.99 -2.17 41.75
C ASP A 94 -1.61 -0.95 42.44
N GLY A 95 -2.89 -1.07 42.82
CA GLY A 95 -3.66 -0.03 43.51
C GLY A 95 -4.24 1.06 42.59
N ALA A 96 -3.95 1.05 41.30
CA ALA A 96 -4.56 1.94 40.30
C ALA A 96 -5.76 1.28 39.63
N GLU A 97 -6.77 2.09 39.28
CA GLU A 97 -7.97 1.63 38.57
C GLU A 97 -8.00 2.16 37.15
N PHE A 98 -8.33 1.26 36.21
CA PHE A 98 -8.46 1.56 34.77
C PHE A 98 -9.79 1.03 34.25
N LYS A 99 -10.29 1.64 33.18
CA LYS A 99 -11.44 1.15 32.43
C LYS A 99 -11.00 0.44 31.16
N THR A 100 -11.73 -0.58 30.76
CA THR A 100 -11.51 -1.31 29.51
C THR A 100 -12.37 -0.77 28.38
N LEU A 101 -11.87 -0.85 27.14
CA LEU A 101 -12.61 -0.52 25.93
C LEU A 101 -12.54 -1.69 24.95
N VAL A 102 -13.70 -2.20 24.58
CA VAL A 102 -13.89 -3.19 23.51
C VAL A 102 -14.74 -2.53 22.43
N TYR A 103 -14.13 -2.26 21.29
CA TYR A 103 -14.85 -1.60 20.20
C TYR A 103 -16.00 -2.47 19.68
N GLY A 104 -17.17 -1.87 19.56
CA GLY A 104 -18.40 -2.55 19.17
C GLY A 104 -19.25 -3.04 20.34
N ASP A 105 -18.68 -3.22 21.54
CA ASP A 105 -19.43 -3.54 22.76
C ASP A 105 -19.99 -2.25 23.39
N VAL A 106 -21.05 -1.74 22.78
CA VAL A 106 -21.67 -0.47 23.19
C VAL A 106 -22.63 -0.62 24.37
N ASN A 107 -23.11 -1.82 24.61
CA ASN A 107 -24.02 -2.16 25.69
C ASN A 107 -23.31 -2.66 26.98
N ARG A 108 -21.97 -2.83 26.92
CA ARG A 108 -21.07 -3.24 28.01
C ARG A 108 -21.29 -4.66 28.53
N ASP A 109 -21.85 -5.57 27.70
CA ASP A 109 -22.12 -6.95 28.15
C ASP A 109 -20.91 -7.89 27.86
N GLY A 110 -19.83 -7.37 27.32
CA GLY A 110 -18.59 -8.09 27.00
C GLY A 110 -18.63 -8.88 25.69
N LYS A 111 -19.66 -8.70 24.89
CA LYS A 111 -19.81 -9.31 23.58
C LYS A 111 -19.98 -8.23 22.53
N VAL A 112 -19.73 -8.61 21.29
CA VAL A 112 -20.11 -7.79 20.14
C VAL A 112 -21.08 -8.62 19.32
N ASP A 113 -22.36 -8.32 19.42
CA ASP A 113 -23.42 -9.08 18.78
C ASP A 113 -24.53 -8.18 18.20
N THR A 114 -25.64 -8.78 17.79
CA THR A 114 -26.78 -8.03 17.22
C THR A 114 -27.44 -7.07 18.20
N LYS A 115 -27.26 -7.25 19.51
CA LYS A 115 -27.79 -6.31 20.50
C LYS A 115 -27.07 -4.97 20.42
N ASP A 116 -25.74 -5.01 20.24
CA ASP A 116 -24.94 -3.79 20.03
C ASP A 116 -25.40 -3.04 18.79
N VAL A 117 -25.61 -3.75 17.69
CA VAL A 117 -26.18 -3.15 16.46
C VAL A 117 -27.50 -2.45 16.75
N ILE A 118 -28.38 -3.08 17.53
CA ILE A 118 -29.66 -2.50 17.92
C ILE A 118 -29.44 -1.26 18.80
N PHE A 119 -28.50 -1.30 19.75
CA PHE A 119 -28.15 -0.15 20.58
C PHE A 119 -27.61 1.00 19.73
N MET A 120 -26.68 0.71 18.80
CA MET A 120 -26.11 1.69 17.88
C MET A 120 -27.20 2.34 17.01
N ILE A 121 -28.10 1.56 16.42
CA ILE A 121 -29.23 2.07 15.61
C ILE A 121 -30.13 2.97 16.46
N ARG A 122 -30.57 2.49 17.61
CA ARG A 122 -31.47 3.25 18.50
C ARG A 122 -30.83 4.57 18.93
N LYS A 123 -29.55 4.55 19.30
CA LYS A 123 -28.82 5.76 19.68
C LYS A 123 -28.71 6.74 18.50
N SER A 124 -28.44 6.25 17.29
CA SER A 124 -28.32 7.08 16.08
C SER A 124 -29.62 7.80 15.70
N ILE A 125 -30.79 7.21 16.03
CA ILE A 125 -32.10 7.82 15.78
C ILE A 125 -32.63 8.61 16.98
N GLY A 126 -31.79 8.86 17.98
CA GLY A 126 -32.06 9.78 19.08
C GLY A 126 -32.78 9.15 20.27
N TRP A 127 -32.77 7.82 20.43
CA TRP A 127 -33.32 7.20 21.62
C TRP A 127 -32.42 7.48 22.83
N ASP A 128 -33.04 7.74 23.99
CA ASP A 128 -32.33 7.91 25.25
C ASP A 128 -31.97 6.52 25.80
N ILE A 129 -30.87 5.98 25.37
CA ILE A 129 -30.29 4.72 25.83
C ILE A 129 -28.83 4.95 26.25
N ASP A 130 -28.43 4.21 27.27
CA ASP A 130 -27.07 4.26 27.79
C ASP A 130 -26.13 3.39 26.92
N ALA A 131 -25.55 3.98 25.90
CA ALA A 131 -24.59 3.35 25.03
C ALA A 131 -23.22 4.01 25.18
N ASN A 132 -22.14 3.22 25.22
CA ASN A 132 -20.78 3.76 25.24
C ASN A 132 -20.42 4.31 23.86
N MET A 133 -20.26 5.64 23.75
CA MET A 133 -20.02 6.32 22.48
C MET A 133 -18.58 6.14 21.97
N THR A 134 -17.63 5.85 22.86
CA THR A 134 -16.25 5.52 22.44
C THR A 134 -16.20 4.13 21.80
N ALA A 135 -16.91 3.15 22.39
CA ALA A 135 -17.04 1.82 21.81
C ALA A 135 -17.85 1.81 20.51
N PHE A 136 -18.68 2.84 20.26
CA PHE A 136 -19.51 2.98 19.06
C PHE A 136 -18.65 3.33 17.83
N ASP A 137 -17.62 4.15 17.97
CA ASP A 137 -16.72 4.58 16.88
C ASP A 137 -15.76 3.43 16.49
N VAL A 138 -16.32 2.39 15.86
CA VAL A 138 -15.57 1.16 15.55
C VAL A 138 -14.62 1.33 14.36
N ASN A 139 -14.82 2.34 13.53
CA ASN A 139 -13.93 2.66 12.41
C ASN A 139 -12.89 3.76 12.78
N ARG A 140 -13.03 4.35 14.00
CA ARG A 140 -12.16 5.38 14.55
C ARG A 140 -11.99 6.61 13.66
N ASP A 141 -13.04 7.01 12.95
CA ASP A 141 -13.03 8.25 12.17
C ASP A 141 -13.41 9.50 13.01
N GLY A 142 -13.69 9.31 14.29
CA GLY A 142 -14.07 10.34 15.26
C GLY A 142 -15.55 10.73 15.19
N THR A 143 -16.35 10.02 14.40
CA THR A 143 -17.78 10.28 14.25
C THR A 143 -18.60 9.01 14.39
N GLN A 144 -19.57 9.00 15.30
CA GLN A 144 -20.48 7.88 15.52
C GLN A 144 -21.65 7.97 14.54
N ASN A 145 -21.65 7.14 13.50
CA ASN A 145 -22.66 7.21 12.43
C ASN A 145 -22.97 5.82 11.82
N SER A 146 -23.70 5.82 10.69
CA SER A 146 -24.09 4.57 10.02
C SER A 146 -22.92 3.74 9.48
N LYS A 147 -21.74 4.33 9.27
CA LYS A 147 -20.55 3.57 8.83
C LYS A 147 -20.09 2.59 9.91
N ASP A 148 -20.15 3.02 11.18
CA ASP A 148 -19.80 2.18 12.31
C ASP A 148 -20.76 1.01 12.43
N ILE A 149 -22.07 1.29 12.30
CA ILE A 149 -23.11 0.25 12.34
C ILE A 149 -22.88 -0.77 11.23
N ILE A 150 -22.61 -0.32 10.01
CA ILE A 150 -22.33 -1.20 8.87
C ILE A 150 -21.06 -2.02 9.13
N THR A 151 -20.04 -1.43 9.74
CA THR A 151 -18.78 -2.12 10.07
C THR A 151 -19.02 -3.25 11.07
N VAL A 152 -19.81 -3.01 12.13
CA VAL A 152 -20.19 -4.07 13.07
C VAL A 152 -21.01 -5.17 12.37
N ILE A 153 -22.00 -4.80 11.56
CA ILE A 153 -22.80 -5.78 10.80
C ILE A 153 -21.90 -6.64 9.91
N ARG A 154 -20.98 -6.04 9.18
CA ARG A 154 -20.03 -6.78 8.33
C ARG A 154 -19.19 -7.77 9.14
N LYS A 155 -18.71 -7.36 10.31
CA LYS A 155 -18.00 -8.26 11.24
C LYS A 155 -18.89 -9.44 11.64
N LEU A 156 -20.14 -9.18 12.02
CA LEU A 156 -21.07 -10.22 12.49
C LEU A 156 -21.48 -11.21 11.40
N VAL A 157 -21.49 -10.79 10.14
CA VAL A 157 -21.76 -11.69 9.01
C VAL A 157 -20.50 -12.37 8.45
N GLY A 158 -19.39 -12.29 9.20
CA GLY A 158 -18.19 -13.07 8.92
C GLY A 158 -17.14 -12.37 8.04
N TRP A 159 -17.26 -11.05 7.83
CA TRP A 159 -16.17 -10.32 7.17
C TRP A 159 -14.96 -10.28 8.11
N ASN A 160 -13.77 -10.46 7.53
CA ASN A 160 -12.51 -10.35 8.28
C ASN A 160 -12.19 -8.88 8.58
N LEU A 161 -12.85 -8.34 9.61
CA LEU A 161 -12.70 -6.96 10.07
C LEU A 161 -12.36 -6.96 11.55
N GLU A 162 -11.47 -6.08 11.97
CA GLU A 162 -11.20 -5.78 13.37
C GLU A 162 -11.85 -4.46 13.75
N LEU A 163 -12.69 -4.49 14.79
CA LEU A 163 -13.36 -3.31 15.29
C LEU A 163 -12.37 -2.46 16.10
N GLY A 164 -12.47 -1.15 15.97
CA GLY A 164 -11.57 -0.22 16.63
C GLY A 164 -10.19 -0.16 15.97
N TYR A 165 -10.02 -0.82 14.87
CA TYR A 165 -8.83 -0.76 14.05
C TYR A 165 -9.08 0.14 12.83
N SER A 166 -8.30 1.20 12.70
CA SER A 166 -8.32 2.04 11.51
C SER A 166 -7.14 1.62 10.64
N PRO A 167 -7.36 1.11 9.43
CA PRO A 167 -6.27 0.81 8.51
C PRO A 167 -5.46 2.07 8.14
N PHE A 168 -6.01 3.26 8.39
CA PHE A 168 -5.38 4.55 8.10
C PHE A 168 -4.80 5.25 9.33
N ARG A 169 -5.03 4.73 10.51
CA ARG A 169 -4.44 5.24 11.76
C ARG A 169 -4.03 4.07 12.63
N ALA A 170 -2.82 3.61 12.41
CA ALA A 170 -2.16 2.85 13.44
C ALA A 170 -2.23 3.68 14.71
N ASP A 171 -2.77 3.09 15.79
CA ASP A 171 -2.72 3.75 17.07
C ASP A 171 -1.29 3.74 17.58
N THR A 172 -0.60 4.77 17.18
CA THR A 172 0.74 5.06 17.63
C THR A 172 0.66 5.68 19.02
N SER A 173 0.04 4.99 19.98
CA SER A 173 0.16 5.38 21.37
C SER A 173 1.64 5.62 21.65
N LYS A 174 1.96 6.79 22.17
CA LYS A 174 3.31 7.26 22.45
C LYS A 174 4.15 6.12 23.04
N ILE A 175 5.04 5.56 22.22
CA ILE A 175 6.04 4.67 22.73
C ILE A 175 7.04 5.62 23.40
N ASP A 176 7.19 5.52 24.71
CA ASP A 176 8.24 6.20 25.43
C ASP A 176 9.58 5.66 24.93
N ALA A 177 10.04 6.19 23.80
CA ALA A 177 11.43 6.02 23.42
C ALA A 177 12.28 6.74 24.46
N PRO A 178 13.45 6.22 24.85
CA PRO A 178 14.39 6.99 25.65
C PRO A 178 14.68 8.29 24.91
N ASN A 179 14.10 9.37 25.42
CA ASN A 179 14.14 10.68 24.78
C ASN A 179 15.33 11.47 25.30
N GLU A 180 16.50 10.82 25.29
CA GLU A 180 17.73 11.39 25.83
C GLU A 180 18.29 12.53 24.97
N ASP A 181 17.89 12.57 23.68
CA ASP A 181 18.32 13.63 22.77
C ASP A 181 17.10 14.36 22.17
N GLU A 182 16.76 15.50 22.77
CA GLU A 182 15.66 16.36 22.31
C GLU A 182 15.96 17.06 20.97
N SER A 183 17.21 17.01 20.51
CA SER A 183 17.59 17.56 19.21
C SER A 183 17.31 16.64 18.04
N LEU A 184 16.96 15.37 18.30
CA LEU A 184 16.56 14.39 17.30
C LEU A 184 15.08 14.05 17.44
N LEU A 185 14.40 13.97 16.33
CA LEU A 185 13.00 13.54 16.22
C LEU A 185 12.93 12.34 15.29
N LEU A 186 12.41 11.22 15.79
CA LEU A 186 12.15 10.00 15.01
C LEU A 186 10.65 9.87 14.80
N THR A 187 10.23 9.90 13.55
CA THR A 187 8.82 9.79 13.14
C THR A 187 8.65 8.77 12.01
N PHE A 188 7.42 8.45 11.66
CA PHE A 188 7.10 7.47 10.62
C PHE A 188 6.20 8.06 9.55
N GLY A 189 6.41 7.62 8.32
CA GLY A 189 5.55 7.85 7.16
C GLY A 189 4.97 6.56 6.62
N GLY A 190 3.83 6.68 5.93
CA GLY A 190 3.19 5.57 5.25
C GLY A 190 3.84 5.26 3.90
N ASN A 191 3.41 4.16 3.32
CA ASN A 191 3.90 3.67 2.02
C ASN A 191 3.51 4.54 0.81
N THR A 192 2.60 5.49 0.98
CA THR A 192 2.16 6.42 -0.07
C THR A 192 2.73 7.83 0.08
N GLU A 193 3.50 8.07 1.14
CA GLU A 193 4.13 9.36 1.41
C GLU A 193 5.52 9.41 0.78
N LYS A 194 5.86 10.55 0.16
CA LYS A 194 7.22 10.87 -0.29
C LYS A 194 7.61 12.20 0.36
N LEU A 195 8.42 12.14 1.39
CA LEU A 195 8.91 13.33 2.09
C LEU A 195 10.34 13.64 1.66
N ASN A 196 10.62 14.90 1.37
CA ASN A 196 11.97 15.31 1.01
C ASN A 196 12.85 15.58 2.25
N ALA A 197 14.14 15.82 2.03
CA ALA A 197 15.11 16.05 3.11
C ALA A 197 14.89 17.37 3.88
N GLU A 198 14.05 18.27 3.38
CA GLU A 198 13.77 19.60 3.95
C GLU A 198 12.38 19.69 4.62
N ALA A 199 11.58 18.64 4.50
CA ALA A 199 10.23 18.65 5.04
C ALA A 199 10.22 18.65 6.57
N ASP A 200 9.28 19.39 7.16
CA ASP A 200 8.95 19.27 8.57
C ASP A 200 8.23 17.94 8.82
N THR A 201 8.87 17.05 9.55
CA THR A 201 8.36 15.70 9.83
C THR A 201 7.60 15.58 11.13
N ALA A 202 7.30 16.66 11.81
CA ALA A 202 6.53 16.64 13.05
C ALA A 202 5.07 16.19 12.80
N ASN A 203 4.88 15.02 12.16
CA ASN A 203 3.58 14.45 11.83
C ASN A 203 2.90 13.73 13.01
N GLY A 204 3.57 13.67 14.17
CA GLY A 204 3.05 13.06 15.40
C GLY A 204 2.97 11.52 15.37
N ARG A 205 3.51 10.85 14.36
CA ARG A 205 3.56 9.38 14.28
C ARG A 205 4.88 8.88 14.84
N TYR A 206 4.86 8.30 16.02
CA TYR A 206 6.06 7.79 16.73
C TYR A 206 6.20 6.27 16.66
N SER A 207 5.29 5.57 16.04
CA SER A 207 5.36 4.17 15.64
C SER A 207 4.53 3.93 14.39
N TYR A 208 4.64 2.75 13.79
CA TYR A 208 3.86 2.40 12.60
C TYR A 208 3.46 0.94 12.60
N VAL A 209 2.30 0.63 12.03
CA VAL A 209 1.83 -0.73 11.78
C VAL A 209 1.67 -0.91 10.28
N MET A 210 2.47 -1.79 9.70
CA MET A 210 2.27 -2.30 8.35
C MET A 210 1.23 -3.42 8.39
N GLU A 211 0.43 -3.55 7.35
CA GLU A 211 -0.57 -4.62 7.24
C GLU A 211 -0.37 -5.37 5.94
N LEU A 212 -0.23 -6.69 6.01
CA LEU A 212 0.03 -7.52 4.86
C LEU A 212 -0.63 -8.90 4.99
N ALA A 213 -0.97 -9.51 3.86
CA ALA A 213 -1.37 -10.89 3.76
C ALA A 213 -0.14 -11.82 3.79
N GLY A 214 -0.34 -13.12 3.85
CA GLY A 214 0.70 -14.08 3.47
C GLY A 214 1.09 -13.90 2.00
N ASN A 215 2.35 -14.20 1.65
CA ASN A 215 2.90 -14.00 0.31
C ASN A 215 2.80 -12.55 -0.19
N GLU A 216 2.99 -11.58 0.69
CA GLU A 216 2.96 -10.14 0.39
C GLU A 216 4.18 -9.44 0.97
N ALA A 217 4.57 -8.33 0.37
CA ALA A 217 5.53 -7.40 0.92
C ALA A 217 4.87 -6.05 1.17
N GLU A 218 5.15 -5.45 2.32
CA GLU A 218 4.65 -4.12 2.68
C GLU A 218 5.79 -3.29 3.28
N PHE A 219 5.66 -1.97 3.28
CA PHE A 219 6.68 -1.09 3.79
C PHE A 219 6.14 0.15 4.50
N CYS A 220 6.99 0.71 5.34
CA CYS A 220 6.81 2.04 5.89
C CYS A 220 8.13 2.80 5.81
N GLN A 221 8.09 4.07 6.15
CA GLN A 221 9.25 4.94 6.16
C GLN A 221 9.48 5.46 7.58
N ALA A 222 10.74 5.48 8.03
CA ALA A 222 11.14 6.13 9.26
C ALA A 222 11.95 7.38 8.90
N TYR A 223 11.64 8.51 9.54
CA TYR A 223 12.33 9.78 9.32
C TYR A 223 13.03 10.23 10.60
N LEU A 224 14.32 10.43 10.50
CA LEU A 224 15.14 10.99 11.57
C LEU A 224 15.48 12.45 11.22
N ALA A 225 14.86 13.38 11.93
CA ALA A 225 15.10 14.81 11.78
C ALA A 225 16.03 15.32 12.88
N ALA A 226 16.89 16.31 12.58
CA ALA A 226 17.82 16.91 13.50
C ALA A 226 17.59 18.43 13.61
N LYS A 227 17.51 18.95 14.84
CA LYS A 227 17.44 20.39 15.14
C LYS A 227 18.84 21.05 15.20
N ALA A 228 19.88 20.25 15.25
CA ALA A 228 21.29 20.67 15.24
C ALA A 228 22.08 19.63 14.45
N ASP A 229 23.26 20.02 13.94
CA ASP A 229 24.15 19.10 13.25
C ASP A 229 24.47 17.87 14.13
N ARG A 230 24.32 16.69 13.53
CA ARG A 230 24.62 15.40 14.17
C ARG A 230 25.51 14.57 13.27
N GLU A 231 26.53 13.98 13.85
CA GLU A 231 27.48 13.08 13.18
C GLU A 231 27.63 11.78 13.97
N GLY A 232 28.16 10.75 13.29
CA GLY A 232 28.40 9.45 13.89
C GLY A 232 27.14 8.66 14.24
N LEU A 233 26.01 8.99 13.62
CA LEU A 233 24.75 8.30 13.85
C LEU A 233 24.72 6.93 13.18
N ASN A 234 24.15 5.96 13.88
CA ASN A 234 23.84 4.66 13.33
C ASN A 234 22.36 4.35 13.60
N ILE A 235 21.73 3.63 12.69
CA ILE A 235 20.36 3.17 12.84
C ILE A 235 20.29 1.68 12.52
N SER A 236 19.51 0.95 13.29
CA SER A 236 19.32 -0.49 13.12
C SER A 236 17.90 -0.89 13.50
N ILE A 237 17.41 -1.99 12.93
CA ILE A 237 16.13 -2.57 13.27
C ILE A 237 16.33 -4.03 13.66
N SER A 238 15.65 -4.47 14.72
CA SER A 238 15.62 -5.89 15.10
C SER A 238 14.78 -6.71 14.12
N ALA A 239 14.85 -8.04 14.20
CA ALA A 239 13.88 -8.88 13.48
C ALA A 239 12.44 -8.54 13.92
N PHE A 240 11.50 -8.58 12.97
CA PHE A 240 10.08 -8.57 13.28
C PHE A 240 9.67 -9.94 13.81
N ALA A 241 9.32 -10.03 15.06
CA ALA A 241 8.94 -11.28 15.72
C ALA A 241 7.58 -11.18 16.39
N ASP A 242 6.81 -12.28 16.36
CA ASP A 242 5.60 -12.45 17.18
C ASP A 242 5.95 -12.97 18.59
N ALA A 243 4.94 -13.11 19.45
CA ALA A 243 5.11 -13.60 20.81
C ALA A 243 5.63 -15.04 20.90
N ASP A 244 5.46 -15.85 19.86
CA ASP A 244 5.90 -17.24 19.81
C ASP A 244 7.29 -17.39 19.15
N GLY A 245 7.90 -16.29 18.70
CA GLY A 245 9.22 -16.27 18.08
C GLY A 245 9.22 -16.55 16.58
N ASN A 246 8.06 -16.54 15.91
CA ASN A 246 8.02 -16.53 14.45
C ASN A 246 8.51 -15.18 13.95
N ILE A 247 9.23 -15.18 12.83
CA ILE A 247 9.84 -13.97 12.26
C ILE A 247 9.37 -13.70 10.84
N LEU A 248 9.39 -12.42 10.45
CA LEU A 248 9.21 -11.97 9.07
C LEU A 248 10.58 -11.63 8.47
N GLU A 249 10.73 -11.91 7.18
CA GLU A 249 11.84 -11.35 6.40
C GLU A 249 11.69 -9.83 6.39
N SER A 250 12.79 -9.11 6.66
CA SER A 250 12.77 -7.65 6.66
C SER A 250 14.09 -7.06 6.19
N GLU A 251 14.02 -5.89 5.60
CA GLU A 251 15.17 -5.09 5.20
C GLU A 251 14.95 -3.62 5.55
N MET A 252 16.03 -2.90 5.78
CA MET A 252 16.02 -1.46 5.95
C MET A 252 17.04 -0.82 5.02
N LEU A 253 16.59 0.14 4.22
CA LEU A 253 17.38 0.86 3.23
C LEU A 253 17.35 2.35 3.54
N ARG A 254 18.33 3.10 3.06
CA ARG A 254 18.38 4.55 3.20
C ARG A 254 17.76 5.21 1.98
N GLU A 255 16.98 6.27 2.17
CA GLU A 255 16.48 7.09 1.07
C GLU A 255 17.56 8.07 0.60
N GLU A 256 17.82 8.09 -0.70
CA GLU A 256 18.63 9.11 -1.36
C GLU A 256 17.74 10.13 -2.04
N TYR A 257 18.16 11.40 -1.97
CA TYR A 257 17.38 12.53 -2.45
C TYR A 257 18.01 13.14 -3.70
N TYR A 258 17.22 13.28 -4.75
CA TYR A 258 17.65 13.82 -6.04
C TYR A 258 16.87 15.07 -6.39
N THR A 259 17.54 16.04 -7.02
CA THR A 259 16.88 17.21 -7.57
C THR A 259 16.39 16.89 -8.97
N VAL A 260 15.08 16.93 -9.16
CA VAL A 260 14.43 16.79 -10.47
C VAL A 260 14.01 18.18 -10.94
N ILE A 261 14.40 18.54 -12.17
CA ILE A 261 14.08 19.86 -12.76
C ILE A 261 12.55 20.04 -12.76
N ASP A 262 12.10 21.19 -12.33
CA ASP A 262 10.69 21.61 -12.22
C ASP A 262 9.87 20.90 -11.10
N TYR A 263 10.41 19.85 -10.46
CA TYR A 263 9.71 19.09 -9.41
C TYR A 263 10.36 19.17 -8.03
N GLY A 264 11.58 19.72 -7.95
CA GLY A 264 12.29 19.86 -6.67
C GLY A 264 13.03 18.60 -6.24
N VAL A 265 13.15 18.40 -4.93
CA VAL A 265 13.90 17.29 -4.35
C VAL A 265 12.96 16.12 -4.05
N VAL A 266 13.27 14.95 -4.60
CA VAL A 266 12.48 13.73 -4.41
C VAL A 266 13.33 12.59 -3.82
N PRO A 267 12.81 11.76 -2.90
CA PRO A 267 13.43 10.52 -2.48
C PRO A 267 13.24 9.47 -3.57
N GLU A 268 14.31 8.87 -4.09
CA GLU A 268 14.15 7.95 -5.23
C GLU A 268 14.93 6.65 -5.09
N SER A 269 16.22 6.66 -4.87
CA SER A 269 16.96 5.41 -4.72
C SER A 269 17.07 4.96 -3.27
N LEU A 270 17.22 3.65 -3.07
CA LEU A 270 17.22 2.98 -1.77
C LEU A 270 18.52 2.19 -1.56
N PRO A 271 19.68 2.84 -1.39
CA PRO A 271 20.93 2.15 -1.09
C PRO A 271 20.92 1.57 0.33
N PRO A 272 21.83 0.63 0.63
CA PRO A 272 22.04 0.14 1.98
C PRO A 272 22.32 1.26 2.98
N VAL A 273 21.90 1.09 4.23
CA VAL A 273 22.14 2.06 5.29
C VAL A 273 23.63 2.15 5.59
N ALA A 274 24.17 3.36 5.44
CA ALA A 274 25.57 3.64 5.80
C ALA A 274 25.74 3.75 7.32
N LYS A 275 26.90 3.34 7.83
CA LYS A 275 27.30 3.56 9.21
C LYS A 275 27.86 4.97 9.41
N ASN A 276 27.78 5.48 10.63
CA ASN A 276 28.33 6.78 11.02
C ASN A 276 27.86 7.91 10.09
N PHE A 277 26.56 7.88 9.72
CA PHE A 277 26.00 8.93 8.90
C PHE A 277 25.82 10.23 9.67
N LYS A 278 25.58 11.31 8.94
CA LYS A 278 25.33 12.64 9.51
C LYS A 278 24.00 13.19 9.02
N ILE A 279 23.39 14.02 9.85
CA ILE A 279 22.21 14.83 9.51
C ILE A 279 22.52 16.27 9.89
N SER A 280 22.36 17.19 8.95
CA SER A 280 22.51 18.62 9.21
C SER A 280 21.31 19.19 9.96
N ALA A 281 21.50 20.32 10.63
CA ALA A 281 20.42 21.04 11.28
C ALA A 281 19.27 21.31 10.30
N ASP A 282 18.04 21.18 10.80
CA ASP A 282 16.80 21.39 10.07
C ASP A 282 16.64 20.49 8.81
N ARG A 283 17.35 19.35 8.81
CA ARG A 283 17.25 18.31 7.79
C ARG A 283 16.72 17.02 8.40
N GLN A 284 16.19 16.16 7.53
CA GLN A 284 15.81 14.80 7.86
C GLN A 284 16.45 13.78 6.93
N GLN A 285 16.58 12.56 7.41
CA GLN A 285 16.98 11.39 6.65
C GLN A 285 15.88 10.35 6.73
N GLY A 286 15.40 9.91 5.57
CA GLY A 286 14.43 8.82 5.44
C GLY A 286 15.10 7.45 5.39
N PHE A 287 14.41 6.47 5.96
CA PHE A 287 14.77 5.06 5.95
C PHE A 287 13.55 4.23 5.57
N PHE A 288 13.69 3.46 4.52
CA PHE A 288 12.68 2.57 4.00
C PHE A 288 12.75 1.23 4.74
N ILE A 289 11.69 0.84 5.40
CA ILE A 289 11.58 -0.41 6.16
C ILE A 289 10.58 -1.30 5.44
N ARG A 290 11.04 -2.43 4.91
CA ARG A 290 10.22 -3.41 4.22
C ARG A 290 10.13 -4.70 5.00
N VAL A 291 8.95 -5.30 5.02
CA VAL A 291 8.70 -6.65 5.51
C VAL A 291 8.12 -7.52 4.40
N THR A 292 8.42 -8.80 4.43
CA THR A 292 7.88 -9.78 3.48
C THR A 292 7.38 -10.97 4.27
N SER A 293 6.15 -11.39 4.00
CA SER A 293 5.54 -12.58 4.58
C SER A 293 5.66 -13.77 3.62
N ALA A 294 5.92 -14.95 4.16
CA ALA A 294 5.82 -16.19 3.40
C ALA A 294 4.34 -16.54 3.09
N GLU A 295 4.11 -17.39 2.10
CA GLU A 295 2.75 -17.82 1.73
C GLU A 295 1.98 -18.44 2.92
N ASN A 296 2.67 -19.17 3.77
CA ASN A 296 2.12 -19.80 4.96
C ASN A 296 2.59 -19.12 6.25
N GLN A 297 2.85 -17.81 6.19
CA GLN A 297 3.23 -17.04 7.37
C GLN A 297 2.12 -17.12 8.43
N LYS A 298 2.52 -17.35 9.68
CA LYS A 298 1.56 -17.37 10.78
C LYS A 298 0.87 -16.01 10.91
N PRO A 299 -0.47 -15.95 10.89
CA PRO A 299 -1.19 -14.71 11.13
C PRO A 299 -0.93 -14.16 12.53
N GLY A 300 -0.89 -12.84 12.66
CA GLY A 300 -0.70 -12.20 13.96
C GLY A 300 0.07 -10.89 13.88
N LEU A 301 0.41 -10.35 15.03
CA LEU A 301 1.17 -9.13 15.17
C LEU A 301 2.65 -9.43 15.43
N TYR A 302 3.49 -8.90 14.56
CA TYR A 302 4.94 -8.95 14.66
C TYR A 302 5.47 -7.58 15.05
N ARG A 303 6.56 -7.54 15.81
CA ARG A 303 7.14 -6.31 16.32
C ARG A 303 8.66 -6.30 16.11
N ALA A 304 9.18 -5.14 15.74
CA ALA A 304 10.61 -4.86 15.70
C ALA A 304 10.93 -3.59 16.47
N LEU A 305 12.14 -3.53 17.02
CA LEU A 305 12.69 -2.33 17.66
C LEU A 305 13.63 -1.63 16.68
N LEU A 306 13.28 -0.40 16.30
CA LEU A 306 14.13 0.52 15.58
C LEU A 306 14.95 1.31 16.59
N SER A 307 16.28 1.30 16.47
CA SER A 307 17.20 1.95 17.41
C SER A 307 18.16 2.87 16.68
N VAL A 308 18.30 4.09 17.17
CA VAL A 308 19.33 5.05 16.76
C VAL A 308 20.38 5.12 17.85
N THR A 309 21.66 4.97 17.47
CA THR A 309 22.79 5.08 18.38
C THR A 309 23.75 6.18 17.94
N ASP A 310 24.49 6.74 18.90
CA ASP A 310 25.60 7.64 18.63
C ASP A 310 26.88 6.88 18.21
N ALA A 311 27.97 7.61 18.01
CA ALA A 311 29.26 7.06 17.61
C ALA A 311 29.84 6.06 18.62
N ASP A 312 29.50 6.21 19.89
CA ASP A 312 29.97 5.34 21.00
C ASP A 312 29.08 4.10 21.16
N GLY A 313 28.03 3.96 20.31
CA GLY A 313 27.08 2.86 20.36
C GLY A 313 26.00 3.01 21.44
N LYS A 314 25.90 4.15 22.09
CA LYS A 314 24.85 4.44 23.07
C LYS A 314 23.53 4.69 22.32
N THR A 315 22.46 4.01 22.72
CA THR A 315 21.13 4.26 22.18
C THR A 315 20.61 5.64 22.61
N ILE A 316 20.21 6.45 21.65
CA ILE A 316 19.71 7.81 21.84
C ILE A 316 18.24 7.97 21.43
N LYS A 317 17.74 7.11 20.57
CA LYS A 317 16.31 7.01 20.20
C LYS A 317 15.92 5.58 19.95
N ASN A 318 14.69 5.21 20.34
CA ASN A 318 14.06 3.95 19.99
C ASN A 318 12.62 4.19 19.52
N ALA A 319 12.14 3.29 18.68
CA ALA A 319 10.71 3.21 18.35
C ALA A 319 10.33 1.77 18.01
N TYR A 320 9.09 1.37 18.29
CA TYR A 320 8.57 0.12 17.83
C TYR A 320 7.92 0.27 16.45
N VAL A 321 8.18 -0.71 15.60
CA VAL A 321 7.53 -0.87 14.29
C VAL A 321 6.81 -2.21 14.30
N TYR A 322 5.60 -2.23 13.82
CA TYR A 322 4.76 -3.42 13.83
C TYR A 322 4.42 -3.84 12.41
N ALA A 323 4.20 -5.14 12.24
CA ALA A 323 3.65 -5.72 11.03
C ALA A 323 2.53 -6.69 11.42
N LYS A 324 1.33 -6.47 10.90
CA LYS A 324 0.18 -7.36 11.10
C LYS A 324 0.00 -8.22 9.87
N VAL A 325 0.14 -9.53 10.05
CA VAL A 325 -0.13 -10.52 9.01
C VAL A 325 -1.56 -11.00 9.15
N TRP A 326 -2.34 -10.84 8.08
CA TRP A 326 -3.72 -11.29 7.98
C TRP A 326 -3.82 -12.82 7.80
N ASP A 327 -4.95 -13.40 8.20
CA ASP A 327 -5.22 -14.84 8.06
C ASP A 327 -5.70 -15.21 6.64
N PHE A 328 -4.99 -14.76 5.64
CA PHE A 328 -5.11 -15.19 4.24
C PHE A 328 -3.82 -14.91 3.49
N SER A 329 -3.63 -15.56 2.36
CA SER A 329 -2.44 -15.35 1.51
C SER A 329 -2.84 -14.91 0.12
N LEU A 330 -2.01 -14.04 -0.47
CA LEU A 330 -2.15 -13.69 -1.88
C LEU A 330 -1.67 -14.85 -2.75
N PRO A 331 -2.34 -15.15 -3.86
CA PRO A 331 -1.89 -16.19 -4.79
C PRO A 331 -0.53 -15.80 -5.40
N VAL A 332 0.25 -16.79 -5.77
CA VAL A 332 1.54 -16.59 -6.47
C VAL A 332 1.30 -15.97 -7.85
N GLU A 333 0.35 -16.55 -8.58
CA GLU A 333 -0.11 -16.01 -9.86
C GLU A 333 -0.97 -14.76 -9.64
N THR A 334 -0.63 -13.67 -10.32
CA THR A 334 -1.39 -12.42 -10.25
C THR A 334 -2.56 -12.43 -11.22
N SER A 335 -3.75 -12.02 -10.79
CA SER A 335 -4.91 -11.85 -11.67
C SER A 335 -4.77 -10.63 -12.59
N CYS A 336 -4.04 -9.61 -12.12
CA CYS A 336 -3.71 -8.42 -12.90
C CYS A 336 -2.45 -8.70 -13.71
N LYS A 337 -2.56 -8.74 -15.04
CA LYS A 337 -1.40 -8.90 -15.92
C LYS A 337 -0.63 -7.58 -16.01
N THR A 338 0.68 -7.68 -16.11
CA THR A 338 1.55 -6.53 -16.36
C THR A 338 2.60 -6.89 -17.40
N ALA A 339 3.04 -5.89 -18.18
CA ALA A 339 4.03 -6.06 -19.23
C ALA A 339 4.95 -4.83 -19.30
N PHE A 340 5.77 -4.65 -18.26
CA PHE A 340 6.67 -3.50 -18.20
C PHE A 340 7.91 -3.70 -19.08
N GLY A 341 8.32 -2.63 -19.76
CA GLY A 341 9.58 -2.59 -20.47
C GLY A 341 10.78 -2.40 -19.52
N MET A 342 11.85 -3.15 -19.74
CA MET A 342 13.11 -2.99 -19.04
C MET A 342 14.26 -2.96 -20.05
N SER A 343 14.97 -1.84 -20.11
CA SER A 343 16.08 -1.66 -21.07
C SER A 343 17.35 -2.37 -20.60
N ALA A 344 17.70 -3.46 -21.26
CA ALA A 344 18.98 -4.14 -21.04
C ALA A 344 20.17 -3.20 -21.29
N TYR A 345 20.08 -2.39 -22.35
CA TYR A 345 21.12 -1.39 -22.68
C TYR A 345 21.34 -0.39 -21.53
N THR A 346 20.27 0.15 -20.98
CA THR A 346 20.37 1.09 -19.85
C THR A 346 21.00 0.42 -18.63
N ILE A 347 20.60 -0.81 -18.30
CA ILE A 347 21.20 -1.57 -17.18
C ILE A 347 22.71 -1.75 -17.42
N TYR A 348 23.10 -2.26 -18.58
CA TYR A 348 24.52 -2.56 -18.85
C TYR A 348 25.38 -1.29 -18.90
N THR A 349 24.92 -0.22 -19.54
CA THR A 349 25.65 1.04 -19.59
C THR A 349 25.79 1.71 -18.22
N THR A 350 24.75 1.67 -17.41
CA THR A 350 24.80 2.22 -16.04
C THR A 350 25.81 1.47 -15.17
N HIS A 351 25.92 0.16 -15.35
CA HIS A 351 26.90 -0.65 -14.62
C HIS A 351 28.28 -0.70 -15.28
N GLY A 352 28.46 -0.06 -16.45
CA GLY A 352 29.72 -0.04 -17.16
C GLY A 352 30.17 -1.40 -17.71
N VAL A 353 29.20 -2.25 -18.06
CA VAL A 353 29.43 -3.63 -18.52
C VAL A 353 28.88 -3.86 -19.92
N THR A 354 29.30 -4.92 -20.59
CA THR A 354 28.80 -5.30 -21.93
C THR A 354 27.68 -6.33 -21.84
N SER A 355 26.81 -6.39 -22.86
CA SER A 355 25.63 -7.26 -22.89
C SER A 355 25.95 -8.75 -22.80
N ASP A 356 27.02 -9.20 -23.42
CA ASP A 356 27.34 -10.63 -23.54
C ASP A 356 27.92 -11.23 -22.27
N GLU A 357 28.50 -10.39 -21.41
CA GLU A 357 29.13 -10.84 -20.16
C GLU A 357 28.19 -10.78 -18.94
N ASN A 358 27.00 -10.21 -19.09
CA ASN A 358 26.18 -9.82 -17.92
C ASN A 358 24.70 -10.20 -18.00
N ARG A 359 24.38 -11.30 -18.66
CA ARG A 359 23.02 -11.89 -18.62
C ARG A 359 22.55 -12.11 -17.17
N GLU A 360 23.46 -12.49 -16.28
CA GLU A 360 23.18 -12.64 -14.86
C GLU A 360 22.70 -11.33 -14.21
N LEU A 361 23.27 -10.18 -14.60
CA LEU A 361 22.85 -8.88 -14.10
C LEU A 361 21.41 -8.56 -14.52
N TYR A 362 21.07 -8.76 -15.79
CA TYR A 362 19.70 -8.59 -16.26
C TYR A 362 18.72 -9.51 -15.54
N THR A 363 19.12 -10.77 -15.34
CA THR A 363 18.32 -11.77 -14.61
C THR A 363 18.06 -11.34 -13.16
N LYS A 364 19.04 -10.73 -12.47
CA LYS A 364 18.84 -10.19 -11.12
C LYS A 364 17.80 -9.08 -11.07
N TYR A 365 17.82 -8.17 -12.04
CA TYR A 365 16.79 -7.14 -12.18
C TYR A 365 15.42 -7.77 -12.43
N TYR A 366 15.35 -8.70 -13.38
CA TYR A 366 14.13 -9.42 -13.73
C TYR A 366 13.49 -10.10 -12.51
N GLU A 367 14.29 -10.88 -11.77
CA GLU A 367 13.83 -11.56 -10.55
C GLU A 367 13.39 -10.58 -9.44
N TYR A 368 14.07 -9.44 -9.34
CA TYR A 368 13.68 -8.40 -8.37
C TYR A 368 12.29 -7.84 -8.69
N PHE A 369 11.97 -7.58 -9.95
CA PHE A 369 10.63 -7.15 -10.36
C PHE A 369 9.60 -8.25 -10.09
N LEU A 370 9.87 -9.49 -10.44
CA LEU A 370 8.96 -10.62 -10.15
C LEU A 370 8.73 -10.80 -8.64
N LYS A 371 9.76 -10.64 -7.81
CA LYS A 371 9.62 -10.66 -6.34
C LYS A 371 8.65 -9.56 -5.87
N ASN A 372 8.55 -8.46 -6.59
CA ASN A 372 7.63 -7.36 -6.32
C ASN A 372 6.31 -7.41 -7.10
N ARG A 373 5.98 -8.57 -7.69
CA ARG A 373 4.74 -8.82 -8.45
C ARG A 373 4.61 -7.95 -9.71
N ILE A 374 5.71 -7.45 -10.24
CA ILE A 374 5.78 -6.70 -11.49
C ILE A 374 6.38 -7.62 -12.55
N ASN A 375 5.63 -7.90 -13.61
CA ASN A 375 6.09 -8.72 -14.71
C ASN A 375 6.74 -7.83 -15.76
N ILE A 376 7.97 -8.17 -16.11
CA ILE A 376 8.73 -7.58 -17.22
C ILE A 376 8.52 -8.44 -18.45
N TRP A 377 8.14 -7.84 -19.58
CA TRP A 377 7.84 -8.60 -20.80
C TRP A 377 9.06 -9.27 -21.43
N GLY A 378 10.26 -8.68 -21.31
CA GLY A 378 11.49 -9.24 -21.82
C GLY A 378 12.07 -10.29 -20.89
N LEU A 379 11.96 -11.56 -21.24
CA LEU A 379 12.59 -12.64 -20.47
C LEU A 379 14.12 -12.49 -20.48
N PRO A 380 14.84 -13.02 -19.50
CA PRO A 380 16.30 -13.04 -19.50
C PRO A 380 16.92 -13.79 -20.69
N PHE A 381 16.19 -14.74 -21.28
CA PHE A 381 16.60 -15.53 -22.43
C PHE A 381 15.55 -15.47 -23.55
N ASP A 382 15.99 -15.65 -24.79
CA ASP A 382 15.09 -15.67 -25.95
C ASP A 382 14.07 -16.81 -25.79
N PRO A 383 12.76 -16.55 -25.88
CA PRO A 383 11.71 -17.57 -25.78
C PRO A 383 11.88 -18.77 -26.71
N LEU A 384 12.66 -18.64 -27.78
CA LEU A 384 12.94 -19.72 -28.71
C LEU A 384 14.05 -20.66 -28.24
N THR A 385 14.73 -20.35 -27.14
CA THR A 385 15.79 -21.18 -26.55
C THR A 385 15.29 -21.94 -25.33
N ASP A 386 15.95 -23.07 -25.01
CA ASP A 386 15.56 -23.93 -23.89
C ASP A 386 15.82 -23.26 -22.53
N GLU A 387 16.74 -22.31 -22.46
CA GLU A 387 17.04 -21.55 -21.24
C GLU A 387 15.86 -20.69 -20.78
N ALA A 388 14.95 -20.32 -21.69
CA ALA A 388 13.76 -19.55 -21.36
C ALA A 388 12.63 -20.39 -20.73
N ASP A 389 12.67 -21.71 -20.87
CA ASP A 389 11.55 -22.58 -20.49
C ASP A 389 11.17 -22.46 -19.01
N ALA A 390 12.18 -22.34 -18.13
CA ALA A 390 11.94 -22.15 -16.70
C ALA A 390 11.22 -20.84 -16.40
N PHE A 391 11.57 -19.76 -17.10
CA PHE A 391 10.93 -18.44 -16.94
C PHE A 391 9.52 -18.44 -17.53
N MET A 392 9.29 -19.02 -18.71
CA MET A 392 7.96 -19.14 -19.29
C MET A 392 7.01 -19.97 -18.43
N SER A 393 7.55 -20.95 -17.68
CA SER A 393 6.79 -21.82 -16.79
C SER A 393 6.62 -21.25 -15.37
N ASP A 394 7.31 -20.17 -15.02
CA ASP A 394 7.19 -19.54 -13.70
C ASP A 394 5.78 -18.99 -13.49
N PRO A 395 5.06 -19.37 -12.43
CA PRO A 395 3.70 -18.89 -12.16
C PRO A 395 3.64 -17.37 -11.87
N ARG A 396 4.77 -16.74 -11.51
CA ARG A 396 4.85 -15.28 -11.34
C ARG A 396 4.86 -14.53 -12.67
N VAL A 397 5.27 -15.20 -13.75
CA VAL A 397 5.28 -14.65 -15.11
C VAL A 397 3.89 -14.79 -15.71
N ASN A 398 3.23 -13.69 -16.00
CA ASN A 398 1.89 -13.65 -16.58
C ASN A 398 1.88 -13.18 -18.04
N THR A 399 2.98 -12.60 -18.52
CA THR A 399 3.15 -12.12 -19.90
C THR A 399 4.63 -12.12 -20.28
N PHE A 400 4.95 -12.53 -21.49
CA PHE A 400 6.31 -12.40 -22.05
C PHE A 400 6.28 -12.09 -23.55
N LEU A 401 7.29 -11.38 -24.01
CA LEU A 401 7.45 -10.96 -25.38
C LEU A 401 8.11 -12.05 -26.22
N VAL A 402 7.48 -12.42 -27.33
CA VAL A 402 8.05 -13.35 -28.32
C VAL A 402 8.87 -12.59 -29.36
N ALA A 403 8.33 -11.48 -29.84
CA ALA A 403 8.99 -10.65 -30.85
C ALA A 403 8.56 -9.18 -30.73
N GLY A 404 9.45 -8.27 -31.11
CA GLY A 404 9.23 -6.82 -31.09
C GLY A 404 9.63 -6.17 -29.76
N GLY A 405 8.87 -5.18 -29.34
CA GLY A 405 9.14 -4.31 -28.21
C GLY A 405 9.68 -2.95 -28.64
N TYR A 406 9.62 -1.97 -27.73
CA TYR A 406 9.93 -0.57 -28.02
C TYR A 406 11.30 -0.34 -28.66
N ASN A 407 12.30 -1.15 -28.35
CA ASN A 407 13.66 -1.01 -28.90
C ASN A 407 14.16 -2.20 -29.73
N GLY A 408 13.33 -3.22 -29.99
CA GLY A 408 13.72 -4.39 -30.78
C GLY A 408 14.92 -5.22 -30.27
N GLU A 409 15.53 -4.81 -29.18
CA GLU A 409 16.88 -5.18 -28.78
C GLU A 409 17.00 -6.29 -27.75
N ILE A 410 15.88 -6.76 -27.17
CA ILE A 410 15.97 -7.68 -26.02
C ILE A 410 16.71 -8.97 -26.40
N TYR A 411 16.56 -9.44 -27.65
CA TYR A 411 17.18 -10.67 -28.13
C TYR A 411 18.16 -10.43 -29.31
N GLY A 412 18.43 -9.16 -29.68
CA GLY A 412 19.48 -8.77 -30.63
C GLY A 412 19.24 -9.16 -32.08
N ARG A 413 17.99 -9.40 -32.51
CA ARG A 413 17.67 -9.76 -33.89
C ARG A 413 16.25 -9.36 -34.30
N ASP A 414 16.07 -9.05 -35.59
CA ASP A 414 14.76 -8.95 -36.21
C ASP A 414 14.11 -10.33 -36.32
N LYS A 415 12.83 -10.42 -36.01
CA LYS A 415 12.09 -11.66 -36.19
C LYS A 415 11.70 -11.87 -37.66
N THR A 416 12.01 -13.05 -38.15
CA THR A 416 11.69 -13.51 -39.51
C THR A 416 10.47 -14.43 -39.53
N ASP A 417 9.97 -14.76 -40.73
CA ASP A 417 8.94 -15.78 -40.91
C ASP A 417 9.33 -17.11 -40.23
N GLY A 418 10.63 -17.47 -40.31
CA GLY A 418 11.14 -18.69 -39.64
C GLY A 418 11.08 -18.62 -38.13
N ASP A 419 11.34 -17.46 -37.55
CA ASP A 419 11.20 -17.26 -36.09
C ASP A 419 9.75 -17.37 -35.64
N ILE A 420 8.78 -16.86 -36.40
CA ILE A 420 7.35 -16.98 -36.08
C ILE A 420 6.90 -18.44 -36.17
N VAL A 421 7.38 -19.20 -37.16
CA VAL A 421 7.11 -20.64 -37.26
C VAL A 421 7.70 -21.38 -36.05
N ALA A 422 8.94 -21.10 -35.70
CA ALA A 422 9.59 -21.71 -34.55
C ALA A 422 8.86 -21.37 -33.23
N ALA A 423 8.40 -20.11 -33.07
CA ALA A 423 7.59 -19.69 -31.93
C ALA A 423 6.28 -20.49 -31.86
N TYR A 424 5.57 -20.64 -32.97
CA TYR A 424 4.36 -21.46 -33.01
C TYR A 424 4.65 -22.91 -32.62
N GLU A 425 5.69 -23.51 -33.17
CA GLU A 425 6.05 -24.90 -32.90
C GLU A 425 6.47 -25.16 -31.45
N LYS A 426 7.09 -24.20 -30.79
CA LYS A 426 7.52 -24.31 -29.39
C LYS A 426 6.42 -23.90 -28.43
N ILE A 427 5.90 -22.68 -28.57
CA ILE A 427 5.06 -22.03 -27.53
C ILE A 427 3.61 -22.52 -27.61
N SER A 428 3.03 -22.67 -28.82
CA SER A 428 1.62 -23.03 -28.96
C SER A 428 1.26 -24.42 -28.46
N LYS A 429 2.26 -25.30 -28.30
CA LYS A 429 2.08 -26.66 -27.76
C LYS A 429 1.95 -26.71 -26.24
N ASN A 430 2.29 -25.64 -25.57
CA ASN A 430 2.10 -25.46 -24.13
C ASN A 430 1.04 -24.38 -23.92
N GLU A 431 -0.14 -24.77 -23.44
CA GLU A 431 -1.28 -23.86 -23.24
C GLU A 431 -0.97 -22.72 -22.27
N ASP A 432 -0.15 -22.97 -21.23
CA ASP A 432 0.23 -21.96 -20.27
C ASP A 432 1.16 -20.90 -20.92
N TRP A 433 2.15 -21.35 -21.67
CA TRP A 433 3.02 -20.43 -22.42
C TRP A 433 2.25 -19.63 -23.47
N ALA A 434 1.34 -20.28 -24.20
CA ALA A 434 0.55 -19.61 -25.23
C ALA A 434 -0.34 -18.50 -24.67
N LYS A 435 -0.87 -18.67 -23.44
CA LYS A 435 -1.66 -17.65 -22.74
C LYS A 435 -0.83 -16.44 -22.29
N LYS A 436 0.47 -16.62 -22.08
CA LYS A 436 1.41 -15.58 -21.61
C LYS A 436 2.14 -14.86 -22.76
N ALA A 437 2.32 -15.52 -23.89
CA ALA A 437 3.10 -15.02 -25.03
C ALA A 437 2.40 -13.85 -25.73
N ILE A 438 3.11 -12.76 -26.02
CA ILE A 438 2.64 -11.64 -26.82
C ILE A 438 3.64 -11.28 -27.92
N PHE A 439 3.09 -10.68 -29.01
CA PHE A 439 3.84 -10.09 -30.10
C PHE A 439 3.62 -8.58 -30.10
N TYR A 440 4.69 -7.80 -30.12
CA TYR A 440 4.64 -6.35 -30.10
C TYR A 440 5.55 -5.81 -31.22
N MET A 441 5.05 -5.78 -32.44
CA MET A 441 5.85 -5.46 -33.63
C MET A 441 5.77 -4.00 -34.07
N ASN A 442 4.82 -3.24 -33.53
CA ASN A 442 4.59 -1.83 -33.88
C ASN A 442 4.28 -1.05 -32.60
N ASP A 443 4.83 0.16 -32.53
CA ASP A 443 4.66 1.10 -31.43
C ASP A 443 4.04 2.39 -31.95
N GLU A 444 2.93 2.80 -31.37
CA GLU A 444 2.22 4.07 -31.62
C GLU A 444 2.23 4.51 -33.09
N PRO A 445 1.64 3.72 -34.03
CA PRO A 445 1.69 4.08 -35.45
C PRO A 445 0.96 5.40 -35.70
N MET A 446 1.64 6.34 -36.38
CA MET A 446 1.18 7.71 -36.59
C MET A 446 1.05 8.12 -38.07
N ASP A 447 1.49 7.27 -39.02
CA ASP A 447 1.44 7.57 -40.44
C ASP A 447 1.04 6.33 -41.27
N GLN A 448 0.80 6.53 -42.57
CA GLN A 448 0.34 5.48 -43.49
C GLN A 448 1.35 4.36 -43.67
N ASP A 449 2.65 4.66 -43.62
CA ASP A 449 3.72 3.65 -43.78
C ASP A 449 3.78 2.76 -42.53
N GLN A 450 3.62 3.36 -41.35
CA GLN A 450 3.55 2.64 -40.08
C GLN A 450 2.28 1.78 -40.01
N LEU A 451 1.13 2.29 -40.47
CA LEU A 451 -0.11 1.51 -40.56
C LEU A 451 0.02 0.34 -41.55
N ALA A 452 0.68 0.55 -42.70
CA ALA A 452 0.97 -0.55 -43.62
C ALA A 452 1.86 -1.61 -42.97
N SER A 453 2.79 -1.19 -42.13
CA SER A 453 3.65 -2.10 -41.34
C SER A 453 2.80 -2.90 -40.30
N VAL A 454 1.86 -2.27 -39.62
CA VAL A 454 0.92 -2.97 -38.71
C VAL A 454 0.19 -4.10 -39.44
N ILE A 455 -0.40 -3.78 -40.58
CA ILE A 455 -1.14 -4.76 -41.42
C ILE A 455 -0.20 -5.90 -41.86
N SER A 456 1.02 -5.56 -42.32
CA SER A 456 1.99 -6.54 -42.78
C SER A 456 2.44 -7.48 -41.67
N ASN A 457 2.78 -6.93 -40.48
CA ASN A 457 3.21 -7.70 -39.33
C ASN A 457 2.08 -8.60 -38.80
N TYR A 458 0.87 -8.07 -38.71
CA TYR A 458 -0.30 -8.86 -38.31
C TYR A 458 -0.51 -10.05 -39.24
N ASN A 459 -0.51 -9.81 -40.55
CA ASN A 459 -0.71 -10.86 -41.56
C ASN A 459 0.41 -11.92 -41.51
N MET A 460 1.66 -11.50 -41.34
CA MET A 460 2.80 -12.41 -41.19
C MET A 460 2.65 -13.29 -39.94
N ILE A 461 2.38 -12.68 -38.78
CA ILE A 461 2.23 -13.41 -37.54
C ILE A 461 1.04 -14.36 -37.62
N ASN A 462 -0.14 -13.88 -38.00
CA ASN A 462 -1.36 -14.67 -38.03
C ASN A 462 -1.33 -15.83 -39.06
N LYS A 463 -0.54 -15.66 -40.13
CA LYS A 463 -0.32 -16.71 -41.14
C LYS A 463 0.43 -17.91 -40.55
N PHE A 464 1.44 -17.67 -39.73
CA PHE A 464 2.34 -18.69 -39.23
C PHE A 464 2.06 -19.08 -37.78
N TYR A 465 1.45 -18.17 -37.00
CA TYR A 465 1.01 -18.42 -35.63
C TYR A 465 -0.48 -18.04 -35.48
N PRO A 466 -1.40 -18.90 -35.86
CA PRO A 466 -2.83 -18.65 -35.70
C PRO A 466 -3.19 -18.41 -34.22
N ASN A 467 -4.05 -17.43 -33.96
CA ASN A 467 -4.49 -17.01 -32.63
C ASN A 467 -3.33 -16.43 -31.75
N ALA A 468 -2.26 -15.94 -32.36
CA ALA A 468 -1.24 -15.21 -31.64
C ALA A 468 -1.85 -13.99 -30.92
N ARG A 469 -1.34 -13.70 -29.72
CA ARG A 469 -1.70 -12.49 -28.98
C ARG A 469 -0.84 -11.34 -29.48
N ILE A 470 -1.44 -10.41 -30.21
CA ILE A 470 -0.76 -9.28 -30.88
C ILE A 470 -1.23 -7.99 -30.25
N VAL A 471 -0.31 -7.20 -29.70
CA VAL A 471 -0.54 -5.88 -29.13
C VAL A 471 0.06 -4.81 -30.03
N VAL A 472 -0.70 -3.73 -30.23
CA VAL A 472 -0.24 -2.48 -30.84
C VAL A 472 -0.66 -1.35 -29.90
N PRO A 473 0.23 -0.80 -29.07
CA PRO A 473 -0.08 0.35 -28.25
C PRO A 473 -0.50 1.54 -29.09
N GLN A 474 -1.45 2.32 -28.60
CA GLN A 474 -2.03 3.42 -29.36
C GLN A 474 -2.20 4.66 -28.50
N HIS A 475 -1.56 5.73 -28.91
CA HIS A 475 -1.75 7.07 -28.38
C HIS A 475 -2.49 7.93 -29.42
N VAL A 476 -3.52 8.67 -28.96
CA VAL A 476 -4.24 9.59 -29.86
C VAL A 476 -3.36 10.84 -30.06
N ASN A 477 -2.90 11.02 -31.28
CA ASN A 477 -2.12 12.19 -31.64
C ASN A 477 -2.99 13.21 -32.41
N TYR A 478 -2.74 14.52 -32.19
CA TYR A 478 -3.47 15.67 -32.75
C TYR A 478 -3.44 15.83 -34.25
N PHE A 479 -2.41 15.25 -34.88
CA PHE A 479 -2.04 15.63 -36.24
C PHE A 479 -2.66 14.72 -37.32
N PHE A 480 -3.33 13.65 -36.92
CA PHE A 480 -3.90 12.69 -37.87
C PHE A 480 -5.41 12.52 -37.71
N ASP A 481 -6.06 12.08 -38.77
CA ASP A 481 -7.47 11.70 -38.75
C ASP A 481 -7.58 10.34 -38.02
N ASP A 482 -7.69 10.42 -36.70
CA ASP A 482 -7.59 9.31 -35.74
C ASP A 482 -8.48 8.10 -36.11
N ALA A 483 -9.54 8.33 -36.94
CA ALA A 483 -10.46 7.29 -37.40
C ALA A 483 -9.75 6.17 -38.15
N ASP A 484 -8.84 6.51 -39.04
CA ASP A 484 -8.18 5.53 -39.88
C ASP A 484 -7.17 4.72 -39.07
N ILE A 485 -6.43 5.38 -38.17
CA ILE A 485 -5.43 4.75 -37.29
C ILE A 485 -6.12 3.73 -36.39
N MET A 486 -7.12 4.15 -35.63
CA MET A 486 -7.84 3.26 -34.71
C MET A 486 -8.53 2.11 -35.42
N SER A 487 -9.09 2.35 -36.60
CA SER A 487 -9.70 1.30 -37.39
C SER A 487 -8.70 0.22 -37.83
N VAL A 488 -7.53 0.65 -38.32
CA VAL A 488 -6.46 -0.27 -38.73
C VAL A 488 -5.88 -1.03 -37.55
N VAL A 489 -5.57 -0.34 -36.45
CA VAL A 489 -5.03 -0.97 -35.24
C VAL A 489 -6.02 -1.98 -34.67
N THR A 490 -7.28 -1.61 -34.54
CA THR A 490 -8.32 -2.50 -33.98
C THR A 490 -8.55 -3.75 -34.86
N ALA A 491 -8.47 -3.60 -36.19
CA ALA A 491 -8.62 -4.72 -37.11
C ALA A 491 -7.38 -5.66 -37.13
N ASN A 492 -6.19 -5.15 -36.76
CA ASN A 492 -4.93 -5.85 -36.87
C ASN A 492 -4.21 -6.04 -35.52
N SER A 493 -5.00 -6.15 -34.44
CA SER A 493 -4.52 -6.54 -33.11
C SER A 493 -5.51 -7.49 -32.43
N THR A 494 -5.02 -8.27 -31.48
CA THR A 494 -5.87 -9.14 -30.63
C THR A 494 -5.94 -8.62 -29.19
N LEU A 495 -5.05 -7.71 -28.82
CA LEU A 495 -5.07 -6.95 -27.58
C LEU A 495 -5.21 -5.47 -27.92
N LEU A 496 -6.29 -4.84 -27.50
CA LEU A 496 -6.45 -3.40 -27.61
C LEU A 496 -5.72 -2.74 -26.43
N CYS A 497 -4.76 -1.85 -26.71
CA CYS A 497 -3.91 -1.22 -25.72
C CYS A 497 -3.83 0.30 -25.92
N PRO A 498 -4.88 1.06 -25.57
CA PRO A 498 -4.85 2.52 -25.61
C PRO A 498 -4.00 3.10 -24.50
N HIS A 499 -3.50 4.31 -24.70
CA HIS A 499 -2.85 5.07 -23.64
C HIS A 499 -3.86 5.44 -22.55
N GLU A 500 -3.47 5.37 -21.27
CA GLU A 500 -4.33 5.62 -20.11
C GLU A 500 -5.05 6.98 -20.17
N THR A 501 -4.38 8.02 -20.65
CA THR A 501 -4.98 9.35 -20.79
C THR A 501 -6.25 9.37 -21.64
N MET A 502 -6.47 8.36 -22.50
CA MET A 502 -7.70 8.23 -23.29
C MET A 502 -8.96 7.92 -22.44
N PHE A 503 -8.79 7.59 -21.15
CA PHE A 503 -9.90 7.37 -20.21
C PHE A 503 -10.32 8.63 -19.45
N ILE A 504 -9.60 9.74 -19.60
CA ILE A 504 -9.96 11.01 -18.97
C ILE A 504 -11.26 11.51 -19.58
N ASP A 505 -12.20 11.95 -18.73
CA ASP A 505 -13.45 12.56 -19.19
C ASP A 505 -13.13 13.82 -20.02
N PRO A 506 -13.49 13.84 -21.31
CA PRO A 506 -13.20 14.99 -22.19
C PRO A 506 -13.87 16.29 -21.75
N ALA A 507 -14.91 16.22 -20.91
CA ALA A 507 -15.56 17.41 -20.34
C ALA A 507 -14.76 18.00 -19.15
N SER A 508 -13.78 17.26 -18.61
CA SER A 508 -12.98 17.70 -17.47
C SER A 508 -11.98 18.81 -17.85
N ALA A 509 -11.54 19.58 -16.85
CA ALA A 509 -10.48 20.56 -17.04
C ALA A 509 -9.16 19.90 -17.50
N LEU A 510 -8.92 18.67 -17.05
CA LEU A 510 -7.76 17.85 -17.39
C LEU A 510 -7.70 17.47 -18.86
N ALA A 511 -8.84 17.12 -19.48
CA ALA A 511 -8.89 16.81 -20.90
C ALA A 511 -8.44 18.02 -21.75
N LYS A 512 -8.65 19.24 -21.26
CA LYS A 512 -8.22 20.45 -21.96
C LYS A 512 -6.72 20.69 -21.87
N GLU A 513 -6.10 20.23 -20.80
CA GLU A 513 -4.63 20.31 -20.62
C GLU A 513 -3.90 19.20 -21.38
N HIS A 514 -4.51 17.99 -21.42
CA HIS A 514 -3.92 16.80 -22.04
C HIS A 514 -4.38 16.53 -23.47
N LEU A 515 -5.03 17.54 -24.10
CA LEU A 515 -5.06 17.62 -25.57
C LEU A 515 -6.01 16.65 -26.30
N TYR A 516 -7.12 16.23 -25.69
CA TYR A 516 -8.19 15.59 -26.46
C TYR A 516 -8.92 16.57 -27.36
N THR A 517 -9.01 16.27 -28.64
CA THR A 517 -9.90 17.04 -29.50
C THR A 517 -11.34 16.56 -29.27
N GLN A 518 -12.30 17.49 -29.18
CA GLN A 518 -13.73 17.16 -29.13
C GLN A 518 -14.10 16.22 -30.28
N ARG A 519 -13.41 16.32 -31.43
CA ARG A 519 -13.59 15.47 -32.58
C ARG A 519 -13.28 14.00 -32.32
N ALA A 520 -12.21 13.68 -31.57
CA ALA A 520 -11.91 12.29 -31.17
C ALA A 520 -13.07 11.71 -30.33
N VAL A 521 -13.61 12.48 -29.40
CA VAL A 521 -14.77 12.10 -28.59
C VAL A 521 -16.03 11.90 -29.46
N ASP A 522 -16.31 12.84 -30.35
CA ASP A 522 -17.50 12.80 -31.21
C ASP A 522 -17.44 11.65 -32.23
N THR A 523 -16.23 11.33 -32.70
CA THR A 523 -16.02 10.27 -33.69
C THR A 523 -16.06 8.87 -33.06
N TYR A 524 -15.54 8.72 -31.86
CA TYR A 524 -15.31 7.40 -31.26
C TYR A 524 -16.22 7.05 -30.10
N GLY A 525 -17.02 7.99 -29.62
CA GLY A 525 -17.82 7.81 -28.42
C GLY A 525 -16.95 7.63 -27.19
N LYS A 526 -17.54 7.11 -26.15
CA LYS A 526 -16.80 6.81 -24.92
C LYS A 526 -15.88 5.62 -25.14
N LEU A 527 -14.60 5.75 -24.81
CA LEU A 527 -13.65 4.66 -24.93
C LEU A 527 -14.09 3.41 -24.15
N THR A 528 -14.71 3.62 -22.99
CA THR A 528 -15.28 2.52 -22.19
C THR A 528 -16.31 1.68 -22.95
N ASP A 529 -17.17 2.30 -23.78
CA ASP A 529 -18.15 1.56 -24.58
C ASP A 529 -17.45 0.71 -25.66
N ARG A 530 -16.36 1.22 -26.22
CA ARG A 530 -15.54 0.47 -27.19
C ARG A 530 -14.81 -0.69 -26.54
N MET A 531 -14.22 -0.49 -25.37
CA MET A 531 -13.57 -1.56 -24.63
C MET A 531 -14.57 -2.66 -24.31
N ASN A 532 -15.81 -2.31 -23.93
CA ASN A 532 -16.87 -3.28 -23.70
C ASN A 532 -17.27 -4.06 -24.97
N ASN A 533 -17.34 -3.38 -26.12
CA ASN A 533 -17.60 -4.05 -27.40
C ASN A 533 -16.44 -5.01 -27.75
N TYR A 534 -15.21 -4.61 -27.52
CA TYR A 534 -14.02 -5.42 -27.79
C TYR A 534 -14.01 -6.69 -26.95
N ARG A 535 -14.33 -6.57 -25.65
CA ARG A 535 -14.51 -7.74 -24.75
C ARG A 535 -15.65 -8.65 -25.20
N ALA A 536 -16.75 -8.08 -25.68
CA ALA A 536 -17.88 -8.85 -26.22
C ALA A 536 -17.49 -9.68 -27.46
N GLU A 537 -16.46 -9.26 -28.20
CA GLU A 537 -15.84 -10.00 -29.29
C GLU A 537 -14.79 -11.04 -28.80
N GLY A 538 -14.57 -11.17 -27.52
CA GLY A 538 -13.62 -12.11 -26.92
C GLY A 538 -12.16 -11.64 -27.00
N LYS A 539 -11.92 -10.35 -27.21
CA LYS A 539 -10.58 -9.77 -27.26
C LYS A 539 -10.14 -9.25 -25.89
N GLU A 540 -8.85 -9.27 -25.61
CA GLU A 540 -8.28 -8.69 -24.39
C GLU A 540 -8.19 -7.17 -24.49
N THR A 541 -8.36 -6.51 -23.35
CA THR A 541 -8.27 -5.05 -23.23
C THR A 541 -7.17 -4.70 -22.24
N TRP A 542 -6.18 -3.99 -22.74
CA TRP A 542 -5.03 -3.50 -22.00
C TRP A 542 -4.97 -1.98 -22.07
N TRP A 543 -4.11 -1.37 -21.28
CA TRP A 543 -3.73 0.02 -21.41
C TRP A 543 -2.23 0.19 -21.13
N TYR A 544 -1.70 1.38 -21.37
CA TYR A 544 -0.32 1.68 -20.98
C TYR A 544 -0.18 3.11 -20.48
N THR A 545 0.87 3.32 -19.69
CA THR A 545 1.37 4.63 -19.26
C THR A 545 2.78 4.82 -19.80
N SER A 546 3.21 6.07 -19.95
CA SER A 546 4.57 6.42 -20.38
C SER A 546 5.14 7.55 -19.50
N ASP A 547 5.70 8.62 -20.11
CA ASP A 547 6.05 9.87 -19.41
C ASP A 547 4.82 10.74 -19.09
N THR A 548 3.65 10.30 -19.49
CA THR A 548 2.32 10.84 -19.16
C THR A 548 1.40 9.69 -18.73
N PRO A 549 0.32 9.97 -17.95
CA PRO A 549 -0.07 11.27 -17.39
C PRO A 549 0.89 11.70 -16.27
N ARG A 550 0.89 13.02 -16.01
CA ARG A 550 1.59 13.61 -14.85
C ARG A 550 0.56 14.28 -13.98
N ASP A 551 0.61 14.04 -12.68
CA ASP A 551 -0.19 14.72 -11.65
C ASP A 551 -1.73 14.49 -11.68
N THR A 552 -2.26 13.53 -12.46
CA THR A 552 -3.72 13.44 -12.69
C THR A 552 -4.32 12.04 -12.67
N LEU A 553 -3.59 11.06 -13.11
CA LEU A 553 -3.93 9.64 -13.10
C LEU A 553 -2.77 8.85 -12.52
N GLY A 554 -2.99 7.58 -12.24
CA GLY A 554 -1.94 6.70 -11.72
C GLY A 554 -0.75 6.60 -12.68
N ASN A 555 0.47 6.79 -12.17
CA ASN A 555 1.71 6.55 -12.94
C ASN A 555 2.84 6.11 -12.00
N LEU A 556 3.92 5.58 -12.57
CA LEU A 556 5.10 5.05 -11.85
C LEU A 556 6.32 5.96 -12.00
N LEU A 557 6.13 7.24 -12.29
CA LEU A 557 7.23 8.19 -12.41
C LEU A 557 7.88 8.48 -11.04
N ALA A 558 9.17 8.75 -11.03
CA ALA A 558 9.89 9.15 -9.82
C ALA A 558 9.28 10.37 -9.11
N ILE A 559 8.66 11.27 -9.88
CA ILE A 559 7.96 12.47 -9.39
C ILE A 559 6.55 12.18 -8.87
N SER A 560 5.94 11.06 -9.27
CA SER A 560 4.61 10.68 -8.82
C SER A 560 4.57 10.41 -7.32
N SER A 561 3.48 10.77 -6.67
CA SER A 561 3.26 10.38 -5.28
C SER A 561 3.09 8.86 -5.16
N GLY A 562 3.37 8.30 -4.01
CA GLY A 562 3.10 6.87 -3.78
C GLY A 562 1.61 6.52 -3.90
N MET A 563 0.72 7.50 -3.73
CA MET A 563 -0.72 7.33 -3.94
C MET A 563 -1.05 7.15 -5.43
N GLU A 564 -0.47 7.96 -6.33
CA GLU A 564 -0.67 7.83 -7.78
C GLU A 564 -0.23 6.45 -8.29
N SER A 565 0.96 5.99 -7.87
CA SER A 565 1.45 4.66 -8.23
C SER A 565 0.53 3.53 -7.74
N ARG A 566 -0.11 3.70 -6.58
CA ARG A 566 -1.09 2.75 -6.04
C ARG A 566 -2.41 2.82 -6.80
N MET A 567 -2.84 4.02 -7.20
CA MET A 567 -4.12 4.23 -7.91
C MET A 567 -4.12 3.60 -9.30
N LEU A 568 -2.99 3.49 -9.98
CA LEU A 568 -2.87 2.88 -11.31
C LEU A 568 -3.56 1.50 -11.39
N PHE A 569 -3.30 0.62 -10.42
CA PHE A 569 -3.89 -0.72 -10.40
C PHE A 569 -5.36 -0.73 -9.94
N TRP A 570 -5.80 0.27 -9.17
CA TRP A 570 -7.21 0.44 -8.85
C TRP A 570 -8.00 0.96 -10.05
N GLU A 571 -7.40 1.81 -10.86
CA GLU A 571 -7.96 2.29 -12.12
C GLU A 571 -8.03 1.15 -13.14
N GLN A 572 -7.00 0.29 -13.22
CA GLN A 572 -7.04 -0.93 -14.01
C GLN A 572 -8.24 -1.80 -13.64
N TYR A 573 -8.47 -2.04 -12.36
CA TYR A 573 -9.64 -2.77 -11.88
C TYR A 573 -10.95 -2.05 -12.19
N LYS A 574 -11.01 -0.73 -11.99
CA LYS A 574 -12.20 0.10 -12.24
C LYS A 574 -12.65 0.05 -13.71
N TYR A 575 -11.71 0.09 -14.62
CA TYR A 575 -11.97 0.06 -16.05
C TYR A 575 -11.99 -1.35 -16.64
N ASP A 576 -11.86 -2.37 -15.79
CA ASP A 576 -11.89 -3.79 -16.17
C ASP A 576 -10.84 -4.14 -17.23
N MET A 577 -9.60 -3.68 -17.03
CA MET A 577 -8.49 -3.95 -17.93
C MET A 577 -7.83 -5.28 -17.57
N ASP A 578 -7.53 -6.08 -18.59
CA ASP A 578 -6.85 -7.37 -18.44
C ASP A 578 -5.35 -7.20 -18.14
N GLY A 579 -4.78 -6.07 -18.58
CA GLY A 579 -3.35 -5.81 -18.37
C GLY A 579 -2.94 -4.37 -18.60
#